data_94d73f46eda757d6a38ad5f99e5fc537
#
_entry.id   94d73f46eda757d6a38ad5f99e5fc537
#
_cell.length_a   1.000
_cell.length_b   1.000
_cell.length_c   1.000
_cell.angle_alpha   90.00
_cell.angle_beta   90.00
_cell.angle_gamma   90.00
#
_symmetry.space_group_name_H-M   'P 1'
#
loop_
_entity.id
_entity.type
_entity.pdbx_description
1 polymer ?
#
loop_
_entity_poly.entity_id
_entity_poly.type
_entity_poly.pdbx_seq_one_letter_code
_entity_poly.pdbx_strand_id
1 'polypeptide(L)'
;MIAEYDPQKQQASMLSIPRDTFIGYNKSQATAWDKINAVYQTGAENSLKEVNELTGLDIKYYLKVDTQAFKALVDAIGGVTFDVPIDMKYDSNRQNLHINLKAGVQKLDGDKAEQVVRFRHNNDGSTYPSEYGIEDYGRMKTQRNFLKALAKQTLKVENILKINEFIDIAQKY
;
A
#
# COMPACT_ATOMS: atom_id res chain seq x y z
N MET A 1 3.25 -6.25 -2.67
CA MET A 1 2.69 -6.80 -1.40
C MET A 1 1.97 -8.09 -1.72
N ILE A 2 2.20 -9.14 -0.94
CA ILE A 2 1.49 -10.42 -1.02
C ILE A 2 0.41 -10.40 0.05
N ALA A 3 -0.79 -10.86 -0.29
CA ALA A 3 -1.89 -11.07 0.65
C ALA A 3 -2.40 -12.50 0.50
N GLU A 4 -2.66 -13.12 1.63
CA GLU A 4 -3.21 -14.48 1.72
C GLU A 4 -4.43 -14.46 2.63
N TYR A 5 -5.44 -15.25 2.30
CA TYR A 5 -6.59 -15.46 3.16
C TYR A 5 -6.82 -16.96 3.37
N ASP A 6 -6.82 -17.40 4.61
CA ASP A 6 -7.17 -18.76 5.03
C ASP A 6 -8.65 -18.78 5.45
N PRO A 7 -9.54 -19.34 4.62
CA PRO A 7 -10.98 -19.36 4.91
C PRO A 7 -11.35 -20.29 6.06
N GLN A 8 -10.54 -21.30 6.36
CA GLN A 8 -10.80 -22.22 7.47
C GLN A 8 -10.50 -21.56 8.82
N LYS A 9 -9.42 -20.80 8.89
CA LYS A 9 -9.04 -20.06 10.09
C LYS A 9 -9.64 -18.64 10.14
N GLN A 10 -10.29 -18.21 9.07
CA GLN A 10 -10.77 -16.82 8.88
C GLN A 10 -9.66 -15.78 9.15
N GLN A 11 -8.45 -16.08 8.71
CA GLN A 11 -7.28 -15.24 8.92
C GLN A 11 -6.72 -14.73 7.59
N ALA A 12 -6.34 -13.45 7.60
CA ALA A 12 -5.62 -12.83 6.50
C ALA A 12 -4.20 -12.47 6.94
N SER A 13 -3.22 -12.79 6.09
CA SER A 13 -1.83 -12.37 6.27
C SER A 13 -1.37 -11.48 5.12
N MET A 14 -0.44 -10.58 5.42
CA MET A 14 0.12 -9.67 4.43
C MET A 14 1.63 -9.56 4.59
N LEU A 15 2.35 -9.74 3.48
CA LEU A 15 3.79 -9.56 3.38
C LEU A 15 4.10 -8.42 2.40
N SER A 16 4.81 -7.40 2.88
CA SER A 16 5.34 -6.35 2.00
C SER A 16 6.69 -6.76 1.46
N ILE A 17 6.88 -6.63 0.15
CA ILE A 17 8.18 -6.75 -0.51
C ILE A 17 8.68 -5.33 -0.74
N PRO A 18 9.86 -4.94 -0.21
CA PRO A 18 10.45 -3.63 -0.49
C PRO A 18 10.65 -3.45 -2.00
N ARG A 19 10.31 -2.29 -2.53
CA ARG A 19 10.40 -1.99 -3.97
C ARG A 19 11.82 -2.14 -4.54
N ASP A 20 12.82 -1.91 -3.70
CA ASP A 20 14.23 -1.97 -4.06
C ASP A 20 14.88 -3.32 -3.72
N THR A 21 14.05 -4.37 -3.47
CA THR A 21 14.55 -5.72 -3.26
C THR A 21 15.38 -6.16 -4.47
N PHE A 22 16.63 -6.58 -4.21
CA PHE A 22 17.54 -7.06 -5.23
C PHE A 22 17.12 -8.45 -5.70
N ILE A 23 17.04 -8.63 -7.00
CA ILE A 23 16.65 -9.87 -7.69
C ILE A 23 17.72 -10.35 -8.68
N GLY A 24 18.85 -9.64 -8.80
CA GLY A 24 19.95 -10.01 -9.70
C GLY A 24 20.84 -11.12 -9.11
N TYR A 25 21.73 -11.65 -9.95
CA TYR A 25 22.65 -12.73 -9.58
C TYR A 25 23.93 -12.22 -8.88
N ASN A 26 24.36 -11.00 -9.18
CA ASN A 26 25.61 -10.47 -8.67
C ASN A 26 25.43 -9.07 -8.08
N LYS A 27 25.47 -8.99 -6.76
CA LYS A 27 25.26 -7.75 -6.00
C LYS A 27 26.33 -6.68 -6.28
N SER A 28 27.57 -7.08 -6.60
CA SER A 28 28.65 -6.13 -6.90
C SER A 28 28.51 -5.44 -8.26
N GLN A 29 27.67 -5.97 -9.12
CA GLN A 29 27.33 -5.42 -10.44
C GLN A 29 25.89 -4.94 -10.52
N ALA A 30 25.23 -4.76 -9.37
CA ALA A 30 23.82 -4.41 -9.31
C ALA A 30 23.53 -3.08 -10.01
N THR A 31 22.51 -3.09 -10.83
CA THR A 31 21.96 -1.94 -11.55
C THR A 31 20.57 -1.59 -11.03
N ALA A 32 19.99 -0.52 -11.54
CA ALA A 32 18.60 -0.17 -11.23
C ALA A 32 17.59 -1.23 -11.75
N TRP A 33 17.98 -2.02 -12.74
CA TRP A 33 17.16 -3.08 -13.35
C TRP A 33 17.12 -4.37 -12.51
N ASP A 34 18.06 -4.53 -11.60
CA ASP A 34 18.13 -5.69 -10.69
C ASP A 34 17.25 -5.49 -9.44
N LYS A 35 16.32 -4.56 -9.49
CA LYS A 35 15.33 -4.31 -8.43
C LYS A 35 13.96 -4.83 -8.85
N ILE A 36 13.22 -5.42 -7.90
CA ILE A 36 11.92 -6.00 -8.19
C ILE A 36 10.91 -5.00 -8.80
N ASN A 37 11.01 -3.72 -8.45
CA ASN A 37 10.15 -2.69 -9.04
C ASN A 37 10.43 -2.42 -10.52
N ALA A 38 11.61 -2.73 -11.02
CA ALA A 38 11.95 -2.57 -12.44
C ALA A 38 11.21 -3.58 -13.32
N VAL A 39 10.99 -4.80 -12.81
CA VAL A 39 10.29 -5.87 -13.54
C VAL A 39 8.88 -5.46 -13.97
N TYR A 40 8.21 -4.60 -13.19
CA TYR A 40 6.87 -4.13 -13.55
C TYR A 40 6.83 -3.37 -14.89
N GLN A 41 7.94 -2.79 -15.35
CA GLN A 41 8.03 -2.14 -16.66
C GLN A 41 7.88 -3.13 -17.82
N THR A 42 8.14 -4.43 -17.58
CA THR A 42 7.97 -5.50 -18.55
C THR A 42 6.58 -6.16 -18.48
N GLY A 43 5.75 -5.75 -17.52
CA GLY A 43 4.38 -6.22 -17.33
C GLY A 43 4.11 -6.77 -15.93
N ALA A 44 2.83 -6.77 -15.56
CA ALA A 44 2.39 -7.26 -14.26
C ALA A 44 2.59 -8.78 -14.08
N GLU A 45 2.44 -9.53 -15.17
CA GLU A 45 2.65 -10.99 -15.17
C GLU A 45 4.10 -11.36 -14.89
N ASN A 46 5.06 -10.60 -15.46
CA ASN A 46 6.47 -10.78 -15.18
C ASN A 46 6.79 -10.45 -13.71
N SER A 47 6.16 -9.41 -13.17
CA SER A 47 6.28 -9.10 -11.73
C SER A 47 5.73 -10.23 -10.85
N LEU A 48 4.62 -10.86 -11.25
CA LEU A 48 4.05 -12.01 -10.54
C LEU A 48 5.01 -13.20 -10.56
N LYS A 49 5.58 -13.50 -11.73
CA LYS A 49 6.57 -14.57 -11.89
C LYS A 49 7.78 -14.33 -10.99
N GLU A 50 8.35 -13.13 -11.02
CA GLU A 50 9.50 -12.76 -10.20
C GLU A 50 9.21 -12.87 -8.70
N VAL A 51 8.01 -12.45 -8.27
CA VAL A 51 7.58 -12.60 -6.88
C VAL A 51 7.47 -14.07 -6.49
N ASN A 52 6.96 -14.94 -7.36
CA ASN A 52 6.90 -16.38 -7.12
C ASN A 52 8.31 -16.99 -7.01
N GLU A 53 9.23 -16.62 -7.89
CA GLU A 53 10.63 -17.06 -7.84
C GLU A 53 11.33 -16.60 -6.55
N LEU A 54 11.16 -15.33 -6.17
CA LEU A 54 11.74 -14.75 -4.95
C LEU A 54 11.25 -15.42 -3.67
N THR A 55 9.97 -15.80 -3.63
CA THR A 55 9.32 -16.27 -2.39
C THR A 55 9.13 -17.78 -2.32
N GLY A 56 9.26 -18.48 -3.44
CA GLY A 56 8.94 -19.91 -3.55
C GLY A 56 7.43 -20.19 -3.48
N LEU A 57 6.58 -19.16 -3.58
CA LEU A 57 5.12 -19.30 -3.58
C LEU A 57 4.59 -19.57 -5.00
N ASP A 58 3.37 -20.06 -5.08
CA ASP A 58 2.63 -20.27 -6.34
C ASP A 58 1.40 -19.35 -6.40
N ILE A 59 1.66 -18.04 -6.45
CA ILE A 59 0.63 -17.00 -6.52
C ILE A 59 0.06 -16.98 -7.95
N LYS A 60 -1.27 -17.09 -8.07
CA LYS A 60 -1.96 -17.15 -9.37
C LYS A 60 -2.56 -15.83 -9.81
N TYR A 61 -2.85 -14.94 -8.86
CA TYR A 61 -3.62 -13.72 -9.12
C TYR A 61 -2.86 -12.49 -8.65
N TYR A 62 -3.06 -11.39 -9.34
CA TYR A 62 -2.59 -10.09 -8.88
C TYR A 62 -3.71 -9.06 -8.98
N LEU A 63 -3.66 -8.05 -8.14
CA LEU A 63 -4.52 -6.88 -8.18
C LEU A 63 -3.64 -5.64 -8.37
N LYS A 64 -3.91 -4.89 -9.43
CA LYS A 64 -3.32 -3.56 -9.64
C LYS A 64 -4.34 -2.52 -9.19
N VAL A 65 -3.91 -1.66 -8.29
CA VAL A 65 -4.73 -0.55 -7.80
C VAL A 65 -3.96 0.74 -8.06
N ASP A 66 -4.52 1.64 -8.83
CA ASP A 66 -3.97 2.98 -8.97
C ASP A 66 -4.45 3.90 -7.85
N THR A 67 -3.89 5.09 -7.80
CA THR A 67 -4.18 6.07 -6.75
C THR A 67 -5.64 6.56 -6.81
N GLN A 68 -6.21 6.69 -8.00
CA GLN A 68 -7.59 7.19 -8.14
C GLN A 68 -8.60 6.14 -7.70
N ALA A 69 -8.40 4.87 -8.11
CA ALA A 69 -9.20 3.74 -7.64
C ALA A 69 -9.13 3.59 -6.12
N PHE A 70 -7.93 3.73 -5.55
CA PHE A 70 -7.74 3.66 -4.09
C PHE A 70 -8.53 4.75 -3.36
N LYS A 71 -8.45 6.00 -3.81
CA LYS A 71 -9.19 7.14 -3.24
C LYS A 71 -10.69 6.92 -3.34
N ALA A 72 -11.18 6.55 -4.54
CA ALA A 72 -12.59 6.29 -4.78
C ALA A 72 -13.13 5.16 -3.88
N LEU A 73 -12.36 4.09 -3.66
CA LEU A 73 -12.73 3.01 -2.78
C LEU A 73 -12.87 3.48 -1.32
N VAL A 74 -11.93 4.29 -0.84
CA VAL A 74 -11.98 4.84 0.52
C VAL A 74 -13.20 5.75 0.69
N ASP A 75 -13.50 6.58 -0.31
CA ASP A 75 -14.66 7.49 -0.26
C ASP A 75 -15.99 6.71 -0.31
N ALA A 76 -16.08 5.68 -1.15
CA ALA A 76 -17.28 4.83 -1.27
C ALA A 76 -17.67 4.15 0.04
N ILE A 77 -16.71 3.74 0.86
CA ILE A 77 -16.99 3.20 2.20
C ILE A 77 -17.21 4.27 3.27
N GLY A 78 -17.22 5.54 2.86
CA GLY A 78 -17.41 6.68 3.76
C GLY A 78 -16.19 7.05 4.59
N GLY A 79 -14.99 6.70 4.11
CA GLY A 79 -13.72 6.97 4.78
C GLY A 79 -13.29 5.88 5.76
N VAL A 80 -12.02 5.94 6.18
CA VAL A 80 -11.40 4.98 7.10
C VAL A 80 -10.97 5.66 8.38
N THR A 81 -11.41 5.14 9.53
CA THR A 81 -10.86 5.55 10.83
C THR A 81 -9.50 4.88 11.01
N PHE A 82 -8.47 5.70 11.15
CA PHE A 82 -7.09 5.26 11.23
C PHE A 82 -6.31 6.08 12.25
N ASP A 83 -5.41 5.42 12.96
CA ASP A 83 -4.46 6.05 13.88
C ASP A 83 -3.20 6.42 13.11
N VAL A 84 -3.06 7.70 12.78
CA VAL A 84 -1.90 8.26 12.07
C VAL A 84 -0.72 8.24 13.02
N PRO A 85 0.39 7.53 12.69
CA PRO A 85 1.43 7.23 13.68
C PRO A 85 2.28 8.43 14.09
N ILE A 86 2.40 9.43 13.24
CA ILE A 86 3.20 10.66 13.47
C ILE A 86 2.58 11.84 12.73
N ASP A 87 3.02 13.05 13.07
CA ASP A 87 2.74 14.23 12.25
C ASP A 87 3.42 14.07 10.88
N MET A 88 2.66 14.25 9.81
CA MET A 88 3.12 14.08 8.43
C MET A 88 3.01 15.42 7.70
N LYS A 89 4.16 15.99 7.30
CA LYS A 89 4.23 17.27 6.58
C LYS A 89 5.23 17.16 5.44
N TYR A 90 4.74 16.88 4.25
CA TYR A 90 5.58 16.75 3.04
C TYR A 90 4.94 17.49 1.88
N ASP A 91 5.74 18.28 1.17
CA ASP A 91 5.29 19.04 0.01
C ASP A 91 6.25 18.86 -1.16
N SER A 92 5.70 18.46 -2.32
CA SER A 92 6.46 18.23 -3.54
C SER A 92 5.63 18.51 -4.79
N ASN A 93 5.84 19.65 -5.41
CA ASN A 93 5.22 19.99 -6.70
C ASN A 93 5.58 18.99 -7.81
N ARG A 94 6.82 18.49 -7.81
CA ARG A 94 7.28 17.48 -8.78
C ARG A 94 6.46 16.19 -8.74
N GLN A 95 6.02 15.77 -7.55
CA GLN A 95 5.24 14.56 -7.34
C GLN A 95 3.73 14.83 -7.29
N ASN A 96 3.33 16.10 -7.37
CA ASN A 96 1.96 16.55 -7.09
C ASN A 96 1.45 15.89 -5.79
N LEU A 97 2.25 16.01 -4.71
CA LEU A 97 1.97 15.38 -3.43
C LEU A 97 2.13 16.40 -2.31
N HIS A 98 1.01 16.69 -1.65
CA HIS A 98 0.90 17.64 -0.56
C HIS A 98 0.32 16.91 0.65
N ILE A 99 1.16 16.64 1.65
CA ILE A 99 0.81 15.91 2.87
C ILE A 99 0.80 16.88 4.05
N ASN A 100 -0.31 16.93 4.76
CA ASN A 100 -0.43 17.70 5.99
C ASN A 100 -1.44 17.02 6.93
N LEU A 101 -0.95 16.06 7.71
CA LEU A 101 -1.76 15.29 8.65
C LEU A 101 -1.14 15.33 10.03
N LYS A 102 -2.00 15.41 11.05
CA LYS A 102 -1.60 15.27 12.45
C LYS A 102 -1.62 13.81 12.88
N ALA A 103 -0.77 13.48 13.84
CA ALA A 103 -0.79 12.18 14.50
C ALA A 103 -2.11 11.97 15.26
N GLY A 104 -2.47 10.69 15.44
CA GLY A 104 -3.64 10.29 16.21
C GLY A 104 -4.81 9.76 15.38
N VAL A 105 -5.82 9.28 16.09
CA VAL A 105 -7.00 8.65 15.50
C VAL A 105 -7.87 9.70 14.81
N GLN A 106 -8.10 9.51 13.53
CA GLN A 106 -8.94 10.39 12.72
C GLN A 106 -9.61 9.63 11.58
N LYS A 107 -10.70 10.20 11.06
CA LYS A 107 -11.38 9.67 9.87
C LYS A 107 -10.72 10.26 8.63
N LEU A 108 -10.23 9.39 7.76
CA LEU A 108 -9.55 9.72 6.51
C LEU A 108 -10.48 9.49 5.33
N ASP A 109 -10.69 10.51 4.51
CA ASP A 109 -11.23 10.42 3.17
C ASP A 109 -10.18 9.87 2.18
N GLY A 110 -10.50 9.74 0.89
CA GLY A 110 -9.60 9.22 -0.12
C GLY A 110 -8.31 10.05 -0.25
N ASP A 111 -8.41 11.38 -0.19
CA ASP A 111 -7.24 12.27 -0.29
C ASP A 111 -6.30 12.12 0.90
N LYS A 112 -6.83 12.09 2.12
CA LYS A 112 -6.03 11.88 3.32
C LYS A 112 -5.46 10.46 3.41
N ALA A 113 -6.22 9.47 2.94
CA ALA A 113 -5.74 8.09 2.85
C ALA A 113 -4.54 7.99 1.90
N GLU A 114 -4.59 8.65 0.72
CA GLU A 114 -3.45 8.74 -0.18
C GLU A 114 -2.23 9.35 0.52
N GLN A 115 -2.41 10.45 1.25
CA GLN A 115 -1.34 11.11 1.98
C GLN A 115 -0.66 10.12 2.95
N VAL A 116 -1.45 9.40 3.76
CA VAL A 116 -0.93 8.42 4.73
C VAL A 116 -0.14 7.31 4.06
N VAL A 117 -0.66 6.70 2.99
CA VAL A 117 -0.01 5.53 2.37
C VAL A 117 1.20 5.92 1.50
N ARG A 118 1.31 7.18 1.09
CA ARG A 118 2.44 7.70 0.31
C ARG A 118 3.53 8.33 1.18
N PHE A 119 3.23 8.70 2.42
CA PHE A 119 4.19 9.34 3.30
C PHE A 119 5.42 8.46 3.56
N ARG A 120 6.60 9.07 3.52
CA ARG A 120 7.88 8.43 3.82
C ARG A 120 8.70 9.21 4.86
N HIS A 121 8.81 10.51 4.65
CA HIS A 121 9.51 11.45 5.53
C HIS A 121 8.92 12.85 5.36
N ASN A 122 9.18 13.72 6.33
CA ASN A 122 8.87 15.14 6.26
C ASN A 122 9.89 15.91 5.39
N ASN A 123 9.59 17.14 5.00
CA ASN A 123 10.54 17.98 4.24
C ASN A 123 11.81 18.32 5.02
N ASP A 124 11.77 18.32 6.34
CA ASP A 124 12.93 18.51 7.23
C ASP A 124 13.78 17.24 7.41
N GLY A 125 13.42 16.14 6.75
CA GLY A 125 14.09 14.84 6.84
C GLY A 125 13.67 13.98 8.02
N SER A 126 12.83 14.47 8.93
CA SER A 126 12.27 13.64 10.00
C SER A 126 11.34 12.56 9.43
N THR A 127 11.29 11.41 10.07
CA THR A 127 10.54 10.24 9.62
C THR A 127 9.96 9.48 10.81
N TYR A 128 9.43 8.30 10.56
CA TYR A 128 8.91 7.43 11.61
C TYR A 128 9.98 7.12 12.68
N PRO A 129 9.59 6.94 13.94
CA PRO A 129 10.50 6.49 14.99
C PRO A 129 11.15 5.14 14.65
N SER A 130 12.37 4.91 15.14
CA SER A 130 13.14 3.70 14.84
C SER A 130 12.38 2.41 15.18
N GLU A 131 11.68 2.40 16.31
CA GLU A 131 10.84 1.29 16.78
C GLU A 131 9.60 1.04 15.90
N TYR A 132 9.15 2.06 15.18
CA TYR A 132 8.08 1.92 14.20
C TYR A 132 8.59 1.40 12.86
N GLY A 133 9.84 1.72 12.52
CA GLY A 133 10.51 1.47 11.25
C GLY A 133 10.74 2.76 10.47
N ILE A 134 11.99 3.09 10.22
CA ILE A 134 12.37 4.34 9.55
C ILE A 134 11.99 4.34 8.06
N GLU A 135 11.71 5.51 7.50
CA GLU A 135 11.47 5.76 6.07
C GLU A 135 10.57 4.73 5.37
N ASP A 136 11.14 3.93 4.48
CA ASP A 136 10.40 2.98 3.65
C ASP A 136 9.80 1.83 4.47
N TYR A 137 10.48 1.37 5.51
CA TYR A 137 9.94 0.34 6.41
C TYR A 137 8.75 0.85 7.21
N GLY A 138 8.81 2.10 7.70
CA GLY A 138 7.68 2.76 8.34
C GLY A 138 6.50 2.92 7.40
N ARG A 139 6.74 3.36 6.16
CA ARG A 139 5.71 3.44 5.12
C ARG A 139 5.06 2.08 4.86
N MET A 140 5.84 1.03 4.67
CA MET A 140 5.30 -0.32 4.44
C MET A 140 4.46 -0.82 5.63
N LYS A 141 4.87 -0.53 6.87
CA LYS A 141 4.11 -0.85 8.06
C LYS A 141 2.79 -0.07 8.11
N THR A 142 2.84 1.23 7.83
CA THR A 142 1.66 2.10 7.75
C THR A 142 0.69 1.62 6.68
N GLN A 143 1.18 1.27 5.49
CA GLN A 143 0.35 0.72 4.41
C GLN A 143 -0.36 -0.57 4.84
N ARG A 144 0.34 -1.52 5.47
CA ARG A 144 -0.29 -2.76 5.98
C ARG A 144 -1.35 -2.48 7.05
N ASN A 145 -1.06 -1.56 7.96
CA ASN A 145 -1.99 -1.19 9.02
C ASN A 145 -3.23 -0.49 8.44
N PHE A 146 -3.02 0.40 7.46
CA PHE A 146 -4.11 1.07 6.77
C PHE A 146 -4.99 0.07 5.99
N LEU A 147 -4.41 -0.86 5.26
CA LEU A 147 -5.17 -1.90 4.54
C LEU A 147 -5.96 -2.81 5.48
N LYS A 148 -5.42 -3.11 6.68
CA LYS A 148 -6.19 -3.83 7.71
C LYS A 148 -7.38 -3.01 8.19
N ALA A 149 -7.20 -1.71 8.43
CA ALA A 149 -8.29 -0.82 8.82
C ALA A 149 -9.35 -0.67 7.71
N LEU A 150 -8.89 -0.51 6.46
CA LEU A 150 -9.75 -0.47 5.28
C LEU A 150 -10.59 -1.75 5.15
N ALA A 151 -9.96 -2.93 5.21
CA ALA A 151 -10.65 -4.21 5.13
C ALA A 151 -11.69 -4.36 6.26
N LYS A 152 -11.31 -4.02 7.50
CA LYS A 152 -12.25 -4.05 8.63
C LYS A 152 -13.43 -3.11 8.45
N GLN A 153 -13.21 -1.94 7.84
CA GLN A 153 -14.28 -0.97 7.55
C GLN A 153 -15.19 -1.46 6.42
N THR A 154 -14.61 -2.04 5.35
CA THR A 154 -15.36 -2.59 4.21
C THR A 154 -16.27 -3.76 4.61
N LEU A 155 -15.83 -4.58 5.56
CA LEU A 155 -16.60 -5.74 6.03
C LEU A 155 -17.75 -5.37 6.99
N LYS A 156 -17.96 -4.11 7.32
CA LYS A 156 -19.16 -3.69 8.04
C LYS A 156 -20.41 -3.89 7.20
N VAL A 157 -21.50 -4.30 7.84
CA VAL A 157 -22.78 -4.63 7.15
C VAL A 157 -23.25 -3.49 6.24
N GLU A 158 -23.11 -2.24 6.70
CA GLU A 158 -23.48 -1.04 5.95
C GLU A 158 -22.71 -0.86 4.64
N ASN A 159 -21.48 -1.38 4.55
CA ASN A 159 -20.62 -1.28 3.38
C ASN A 159 -20.71 -2.53 2.47
N ILE A 160 -21.06 -3.70 3.02
CA ILE A 160 -21.34 -4.90 2.22
C ILE A 160 -22.49 -4.63 1.24
N LEU A 161 -23.47 -3.82 1.64
CA LEU A 161 -24.58 -3.43 0.76
C LEU A 161 -24.15 -2.56 -0.44
N LYS A 162 -22.94 -2.01 -0.42
CA LYS A 162 -22.36 -1.19 -1.50
C LYS A 162 -21.48 -1.98 -2.48
N ILE A 163 -21.57 -3.30 -2.49
CA ILE A 163 -20.70 -4.15 -3.31
C ILE A 163 -20.73 -3.79 -4.79
N ASN A 164 -21.89 -3.37 -5.31
CA ASN A 164 -22.03 -2.95 -6.70
C ASN A 164 -21.20 -1.67 -6.98
N GLU A 165 -21.18 -0.72 -6.05
CA GLU A 165 -20.35 0.49 -6.16
C GLU A 165 -18.86 0.14 -6.21
N PHE A 166 -18.42 -0.87 -5.45
CA PHE A 166 -17.03 -1.34 -5.51
C PHE A 166 -16.70 -2.03 -6.84
N ILE A 167 -17.65 -2.77 -7.41
CA ILE A 167 -17.49 -3.38 -8.74
C ILE A 167 -17.38 -2.28 -9.81
N ASP A 168 -18.23 -1.26 -9.74
CA ASP A 168 -18.20 -0.12 -10.68
C ASP A 168 -16.87 0.63 -10.60
N ILE A 169 -16.34 0.86 -9.39
CA ILE A 169 -15.00 1.45 -9.19
C ILE A 169 -13.93 0.57 -9.84
N ALA A 170 -13.95 -0.74 -9.60
CA ALA A 170 -12.97 -1.67 -10.15
C ALA A 170 -13.02 -1.79 -11.68
N GLN A 171 -14.18 -1.51 -12.29
CA GLN A 171 -14.33 -1.49 -13.76
C GLN A 171 -13.91 -0.17 -14.40
N LYS A 172 -13.99 0.92 -13.64
CA LYS A 172 -13.70 2.27 -14.14
C LYS A 172 -12.20 2.58 -14.14
N TYR A 173 -11.44 2.02 -13.22
CA TYR A 173 -10.01 2.28 -13.00
C TYR A 173 -9.16 1.01 -13.18
#